data_c465137ef89a66df518ec04de7991b72
#
_entry.id   c465137ef89a66df518ec04de7991b72
#
_cell.length_a   1.000
_cell.length_b   1.000
_cell.length_c   1.000
_cell.angle_alpha   90.00
_cell.angle_beta   90.00
_cell.angle_gamma   90.00
#
_symmetry.space_group_name_H-M   'P 1'
#
loop_
_entity.id
_entity.type
_entity.pdbx_description
1 polymer ?
#
loop_
_entity_poly.entity_id
_entity_poly.type
_entity_poly.pdbx_seq_one_letter_code
_entity_poly.pdbx_strand_id
1 'polypeptide(L)'
;MKFDLAQLLAAAQLAAGRAGEYLRSQEGRLGPSDWGEKRRADFVTEVDVAAERLIAATLLGAVPESSVVGEELSPDAEPDGLVWIVDPLDGTTNFLHRFPSYAVSIAAALDGEILVGVVHHVPADIRYHAVRGTGAWQNGTRLAVSAIAEPRQALIGTGFPYAEIGQLALYQRQFAAVIAGSGGLRRPGSAALDL
;
A
#
# COMPACT_ATOMS: atom_id res chain seq x y z
N MET A 1 -15.48 6.23 -22.02
CA MET A 1 -14.22 6.28 -21.25
C MET A 1 -13.12 5.72 -22.14
N LYS A 2 -11.95 6.34 -22.18
CA LYS A 2 -10.85 5.96 -23.12
C LYS A 2 -10.23 4.60 -22.75
N PHE A 3 -10.32 4.18 -21.47
CA PHE A 3 -9.72 2.95 -20.93
C PHE A 3 -10.80 2.02 -20.38
N ASP A 4 -10.61 0.71 -20.55
CA ASP A 4 -11.47 -0.32 -19.98
C ASP A 4 -11.07 -0.59 -18.51
N LEU A 5 -11.97 -0.32 -17.58
CA LEU A 5 -11.73 -0.52 -16.13
C LEU A 5 -11.47 -1.98 -15.78
N ALA A 6 -12.05 -2.93 -16.52
CA ALA A 6 -11.81 -4.36 -16.30
C ALA A 6 -10.37 -4.74 -16.70
N GLN A 7 -9.87 -4.18 -17.82
CA GLN A 7 -8.49 -4.36 -18.24
C GLN A 7 -7.51 -3.76 -17.22
N LEU A 8 -7.78 -2.53 -16.74
CA LEU A 8 -6.94 -1.89 -15.71
C LEU A 8 -6.90 -2.71 -14.43
N LEU A 9 -8.05 -3.17 -13.96
CA LEU A 9 -8.12 -4.03 -12.77
C LEU A 9 -7.33 -5.32 -12.95
N ALA A 10 -7.51 -6.01 -14.09
CA ALA A 10 -6.80 -7.25 -14.37
C ALA A 10 -5.27 -7.06 -14.42
N ALA A 11 -4.80 -5.96 -15.01
CA ALA A 11 -3.38 -5.60 -15.03
C ALA A 11 -2.82 -5.36 -13.61
N ALA A 12 -3.54 -4.58 -12.79
CA ALA A 12 -3.14 -4.31 -11.41
C ALA A 12 -3.12 -5.58 -10.56
N GLN A 13 -4.13 -6.44 -10.68
CA GLN A 13 -4.20 -7.72 -9.94
C GLN A 13 -3.06 -8.67 -10.34
N LEU A 14 -2.73 -8.74 -11.63
CA LEU A 14 -1.61 -9.55 -12.13
C LEU A 14 -0.28 -9.02 -11.58
N ALA A 15 -0.07 -7.70 -11.65
CA ALA A 15 1.14 -7.06 -11.16
C ALA A 15 1.31 -7.27 -9.64
N ALA A 16 0.26 -7.02 -8.85
CA ALA A 16 0.28 -7.23 -7.41
C ALA A 16 0.51 -8.71 -7.04
N GLY A 17 -0.06 -9.65 -7.79
CA GLY A 17 0.16 -11.08 -7.60
C GLY A 17 1.61 -11.49 -7.82
N ARG A 18 2.22 -11.06 -8.94
CA ARG A 18 3.64 -11.32 -9.26
C ARG A 18 4.59 -10.71 -8.22
N ALA A 19 4.34 -9.46 -7.83
CA ALA A 19 5.13 -8.81 -6.80
C ALA A 19 5.00 -9.53 -5.44
N GLY A 20 3.80 -9.94 -5.05
CA GLY A 20 3.58 -10.70 -3.82
C GLY A 20 4.30 -12.06 -3.81
N GLU A 21 4.32 -12.78 -4.93
CA GLU A 21 5.09 -14.02 -5.08
C GLU A 21 6.60 -13.76 -4.94
N TYR A 22 7.10 -12.69 -5.57
CA TYR A 22 8.49 -12.28 -5.45
C TYR A 22 8.84 -11.93 -4.00
N LEU A 23 8.04 -11.07 -3.33
CA LEU A 23 8.26 -10.68 -1.94
C LEU A 23 8.31 -11.89 -1.01
N ARG A 24 7.36 -12.82 -1.11
CA ARG A 24 7.37 -14.08 -0.33
C ARG A 24 8.66 -14.89 -0.57
N SER A 25 9.17 -14.91 -1.79
CA SER A 25 10.41 -15.61 -2.11
C SER A 25 11.66 -14.99 -1.48
N GLN A 26 11.59 -13.70 -1.11
CA GLN A 26 12.69 -12.94 -0.49
C GLN A 26 12.59 -12.88 1.04
N GLU A 27 11.48 -13.31 1.62
CA GLU A 27 11.29 -13.27 3.08
C GLU A 27 12.44 -13.95 3.83
N GLY A 28 13.03 -13.21 4.77
CA GLY A 28 14.10 -13.70 5.63
C GLY A 28 15.45 -13.91 4.97
N ARG A 29 15.61 -13.47 3.71
CA ARG A 29 16.92 -13.54 3.01
C ARG A 29 17.80 -12.33 3.31
N LEU A 30 17.22 -11.19 3.65
CA LEU A 30 17.96 -9.96 3.96
C LEU A 30 18.41 -9.95 5.42
N GLY A 31 19.63 -9.53 5.66
CA GLY A 31 20.19 -9.21 6.97
C GLY A 31 20.30 -7.71 7.18
N PRO A 32 20.66 -7.26 8.41
CA PRO A 32 20.77 -5.83 8.72
C PRO A 32 21.79 -5.07 7.84
N SER A 33 22.79 -5.75 7.26
CA SER A 33 23.74 -5.16 6.32
C SER A 33 23.14 -4.81 4.95
N ASP A 34 22.00 -5.38 4.61
CA ASP A 34 21.35 -5.24 3.30
C ASP A 34 20.27 -4.13 3.32
N TRP A 35 20.08 -3.47 4.49
CA TRP A 35 19.07 -2.45 4.68
C TRP A 35 19.64 -1.07 4.37
N GLY A 36 19.08 -0.39 3.37
CA GLY A 36 19.27 1.04 3.15
C GLY A 36 18.28 1.84 4.01
N GLU A 37 18.67 3.03 4.44
CA GLU A 37 17.81 3.96 5.17
C GLU A 37 17.67 5.25 4.35
N LYS A 38 16.46 5.56 3.88
CA LYS A 38 16.14 6.80 3.17
C LYS A 38 16.06 7.98 4.14
N ARG A 39 15.42 7.74 5.28
CA ARG A 39 15.24 8.67 6.41
C ARG A 39 15.21 7.85 7.68
N ARG A 40 15.18 8.52 8.84
CA ARG A 40 15.08 7.85 10.12
C ARG A 40 13.89 6.87 10.17
N ALA A 41 14.18 5.59 10.37
CA ALA A 41 13.22 4.49 10.40
C ALA A 41 12.38 4.32 9.10
N ASP A 42 12.93 4.77 7.97
CA ASP A 42 12.37 4.64 6.64
C ASP A 42 13.38 3.82 5.80
N PHE A 43 13.18 2.53 5.74
CA PHE A 43 14.09 1.60 5.11
C PHE A 43 13.70 1.32 3.66
N VAL A 44 14.72 1.06 2.84
CA VAL A 44 14.59 0.59 1.47
C VAL A 44 15.58 -0.54 1.24
N THR A 45 15.23 -1.47 0.38
CA THR A 45 16.11 -2.57 0.00
C THR A 45 16.09 -2.77 -1.51
N GLU A 46 17.03 -3.57 -2.00
CA GLU A 46 16.99 -4.03 -3.39
C GLU A 46 15.72 -4.81 -3.73
N VAL A 47 15.04 -5.37 -2.72
CA VAL A 47 13.78 -6.10 -2.87
C VAL A 47 12.64 -5.15 -3.25
N ASP A 48 12.56 -3.98 -2.62
CA ASP A 48 11.57 -2.94 -2.96
C ASP A 48 11.73 -2.49 -4.41
N VAL A 49 12.96 -2.14 -4.79
CA VAL A 49 13.31 -1.70 -6.15
C VAL A 49 13.03 -2.79 -7.20
N ALA A 50 13.34 -4.05 -6.90
CA ALA A 50 13.09 -5.16 -7.81
C ALA A 50 11.58 -5.44 -7.95
N ALA A 51 10.83 -5.36 -6.86
CA ALA A 51 9.38 -5.49 -6.87
C ALA A 51 8.73 -4.37 -7.71
N GLU A 52 9.18 -3.11 -7.55
CA GLU A 52 8.66 -1.99 -8.36
C GLU A 52 8.94 -2.19 -9.85
N ARG A 53 10.13 -2.61 -10.23
CA ARG A 53 10.47 -2.91 -11.63
C ARG A 53 9.57 -4.02 -12.21
N LEU A 54 9.30 -5.07 -11.44
CA LEU A 54 8.42 -6.15 -11.84
C LEU A 54 6.98 -5.67 -12.04
N ILE A 55 6.47 -4.84 -11.14
CA ILE A 55 5.15 -4.22 -11.24
C ILE A 55 5.10 -3.33 -12.47
N ALA A 56 6.05 -2.39 -12.63
CA ALA A 56 6.08 -1.46 -13.75
C ALA A 56 6.13 -2.19 -15.10
N ALA A 57 6.99 -3.20 -15.25
CA ALA A 57 7.06 -4.00 -16.48
C ALA A 57 5.74 -4.72 -16.79
N THR A 58 5.04 -5.21 -15.76
CA THR A 58 3.75 -5.89 -15.94
C THR A 58 2.65 -4.91 -16.36
N LEU A 59 2.58 -3.74 -15.73
CA LEU A 59 1.56 -2.72 -15.99
C LEU A 59 1.74 -2.08 -17.37
N LEU A 60 2.97 -1.66 -17.70
CA LEU A 60 3.29 -1.05 -19.01
C LEU A 60 3.18 -2.06 -20.15
N GLY A 61 3.44 -3.35 -19.91
CA GLY A 61 3.20 -4.40 -20.88
C GLY A 61 1.71 -4.62 -21.19
N ALA A 62 0.83 -4.43 -20.19
CA ALA A 62 -0.62 -4.56 -20.35
C ALA A 62 -1.29 -3.29 -20.91
N VAL A 63 -0.74 -2.11 -20.58
CA VAL A 63 -1.27 -0.79 -20.95
C VAL A 63 -0.12 0.13 -21.37
N PRO A 64 0.41 -0.02 -22.60
CA PRO A 64 1.62 0.69 -23.04
C PRO A 64 1.53 2.22 -23.07
N GLU A 65 0.30 2.77 -23.18
CA GLU A 65 0.04 4.22 -23.19
C GLU A 65 -0.09 4.83 -21.80
N SER A 66 0.26 4.10 -20.74
CA SER A 66 0.27 4.57 -19.36
C SER A 66 1.69 4.89 -18.89
N SER A 67 1.79 5.58 -17.76
CA SER A 67 3.02 5.82 -17.01
C SER A 67 2.96 5.23 -15.60
N VAL A 68 4.10 5.12 -14.94
CA VAL A 68 4.20 4.62 -13.55
C VAL A 68 4.87 5.67 -12.68
N VAL A 69 4.25 5.97 -11.55
CA VAL A 69 4.84 6.71 -10.42
C VAL A 69 5.01 5.70 -9.30
N GLY A 70 6.24 5.39 -8.99
CA GLY A 70 6.60 4.46 -7.94
C GLY A 70 7.33 5.16 -6.79
N GLU A 71 7.25 4.60 -5.62
CA GLU A 71 7.89 5.14 -4.42
C GLU A 71 9.41 5.14 -4.54
N GLU A 72 9.99 4.13 -5.22
CA GLU A 72 11.41 3.87 -5.25
C GLU A 72 12.13 4.46 -6.48
N LEU A 73 11.51 4.35 -7.64
CA LEU A 73 12.17 4.68 -8.91
C LEU A 73 11.75 6.03 -9.49
N SER A 74 10.56 6.53 -9.13
CA SER A 74 10.02 7.76 -9.73
C SER A 74 9.10 8.55 -8.79
N PRO A 75 9.51 8.83 -7.54
CA PRO A 75 8.62 9.46 -6.54
C PRO A 75 8.18 10.89 -6.91
N ASP A 76 9.00 11.60 -7.68
CA ASP A 76 8.76 13.00 -8.07
C ASP A 76 8.22 13.14 -9.51
N ALA A 77 7.78 12.05 -10.14
CA ALA A 77 7.24 12.11 -11.50
C ALA A 77 5.90 12.86 -11.53
N GLU A 78 5.77 13.79 -12.44
CA GLU A 78 4.50 14.50 -12.75
C GLU A 78 3.92 13.92 -14.06
N PRO A 79 3.19 12.82 -13.99
CA PRO A 79 2.70 12.13 -15.16
C PRO A 79 1.42 12.78 -15.70
N ASP A 80 1.25 12.69 -17.01
CA ASP A 80 0.05 13.10 -17.74
C ASP A 80 -0.75 11.88 -18.21
N GLY A 81 -2.06 12.00 -18.29
CA GLY A 81 -2.95 10.94 -18.76
C GLY A 81 -3.14 9.81 -17.75
N LEU A 82 -3.07 8.56 -18.22
CA LEU A 82 -3.24 7.38 -17.35
C LEU A 82 -1.95 7.04 -16.62
N VAL A 83 -2.05 7.01 -15.31
CA VAL A 83 -0.92 6.81 -14.38
C VAL A 83 -1.19 5.66 -13.43
N TRP A 84 -0.19 4.82 -13.23
CA TRP A 84 -0.14 3.86 -12.14
C TRP A 84 0.62 4.46 -10.97
N ILE A 85 0.00 4.47 -9.79
CA ILE A 85 0.61 4.87 -8.52
C ILE A 85 0.93 3.59 -7.78
N VAL A 86 2.21 3.38 -7.46
CA VAL A 86 2.71 2.10 -6.97
C VAL A 86 3.51 2.27 -5.69
N ASP A 87 3.13 1.54 -4.66
CA ASP A 87 3.97 1.22 -3.52
C ASP A 87 4.26 -0.29 -3.57
N PRO A 88 5.50 -0.69 -3.88
CA PRO A 88 5.85 -2.09 -4.10
C PRO A 88 5.89 -2.92 -2.82
N LEU A 89 6.12 -2.27 -1.66
CA LEU A 89 6.24 -2.92 -0.35
C LEU A 89 5.88 -1.96 0.79
N ASP A 90 4.59 -1.63 0.92
CA ASP A 90 4.10 -0.91 2.10
C ASP A 90 4.30 -1.73 3.37
N GLY A 91 5.13 -1.22 4.27
CA GLY A 91 5.56 -1.91 5.46
C GLY A 91 6.93 -2.59 5.34
N THR A 92 7.90 -1.97 4.65
CA THR A 92 9.28 -2.46 4.49
C THR A 92 9.92 -2.84 5.82
N THR A 93 9.75 -2.02 6.87
CA THR A 93 10.23 -2.35 8.22
C THR A 93 9.65 -3.68 8.72
N ASN A 94 8.35 -3.92 8.52
CA ASN A 94 7.70 -5.16 8.92
C ASN A 94 8.25 -6.37 8.15
N PHE A 95 8.43 -6.21 6.83
CA PHE A 95 9.03 -7.24 5.98
C PHE A 95 10.42 -7.63 6.47
N LEU A 96 11.30 -6.65 6.76
CA LEU A 96 12.66 -6.86 7.24
C LEU A 96 12.69 -7.60 8.59
N HIS A 97 11.76 -7.28 9.48
CA HIS A 97 11.61 -7.91 10.79
C HIS A 97 10.71 -9.16 10.78
N ARG A 98 10.24 -9.61 9.62
CA ARG A 98 9.32 -10.76 9.46
C ARG A 98 8.03 -10.61 10.25
N PHE A 99 7.59 -9.38 10.43
CA PHE A 99 6.28 -9.10 11.01
C PHE A 99 5.22 -9.17 9.89
N PRO A 100 4.19 -10.04 10.00
CA PRO A 100 3.34 -10.41 8.87
C PRO A 100 2.27 -9.36 8.56
N SER A 101 2.67 -8.10 8.40
CA SER A 101 1.80 -6.97 8.05
C SER A 101 2.53 -6.08 7.05
N TYR A 102 2.48 -6.47 5.77
CA TYR A 102 2.99 -5.71 4.64
C TYR A 102 2.18 -6.02 3.39
N ALA A 103 2.15 -5.08 2.44
CA ALA A 103 1.31 -5.16 1.27
C ALA A 103 1.99 -4.61 0.01
N VAL A 104 1.46 -5.00 -1.15
CA VAL A 104 1.66 -4.30 -2.43
C VAL A 104 0.43 -3.43 -2.66
N SER A 105 0.62 -2.15 -2.97
CA SER A 105 -0.45 -1.20 -3.27
C SER A 105 -0.29 -0.65 -4.68
N ILE A 106 -1.33 -0.76 -5.50
CA ILE A 106 -1.35 -0.29 -6.89
C ILE A 106 -2.67 0.41 -7.17
N ALA A 107 -2.61 1.63 -7.70
CA ALA A 107 -3.78 2.34 -8.19
C ALA A 107 -3.57 2.83 -9.63
N ALA A 108 -4.64 2.86 -10.44
CA ALA A 108 -4.67 3.57 -11.71
C ALA A 108 -5.46 4.86 -11.57
N ALA A 109 -4.86 5.97 -11.99
CA ALA A 109 -5.48 7.29 -12.02
C ALA A 109 -5.48 7.85 -13.45
N LEU A 110 -6.53 8.58 -13.82
CA LEU A 110 -6.62 9.35 -15.06
C LEU A 110 -6.97 10.80 -14.71
N ASP A 111 -6.14 11.72 -15.12
CA ASP A 111 -6.34 13.16 -14.87
C ASP A 111 -6.60 13.47 -13.37
N GLY A 112 -5.87 12.79 -12.49
CA GLY A 112 -5.97 12.94 -11.04
C GLY A 112 -7.12 12.16 -10.37
N GLU A 113 -7.96 11.46 -11.14
CA GLU A 113 -9.06 10.65 -10.60
C GLU A 113 -8.69 9.16 -10.53
N ILE A 114 -8.76 8.56 -9.34
CA ILE A 114 -8.55 7.12 -9.16
C ILE A 114 -9.68 6.33 -9.83
N LEU A 115 -9.31 5.41 -10.71
CA LEU A 115 -10.22 4.54 -11.45
C LEU A 115 -10.33 3.14 -10.85
N VAL A 116 -9.19 2.55 -10.53
CA VAL A 116 -9.07 1.23 -9.88
C VAL A 116 -7.98 1.24 -8.82
N GLY A 117 -8.13 0.41 -7.80
CA GLY A 117 -7.12 0.18 -6.78
C GLY A 117 -7.04 -1.28 -6.40
N VAL A 118 -5.83 -1.75 -6.10
CA VAL A 118 -5.55 -3.11 -5.61
C VAL A 118 -4.58 -3.01 -4.44
N VAL A 119 -4.91 -3.68 -3.34
CA VAL A 119 -4.01 -3.91 -2.21
C VAL A 119 -3.89 -5.41 -2.00
N HIS A 120 -2.66 -5.94 -2.05
CA HIS A 120 -2.38 -7.34 -1.78
C HIS A 120 -1.66 -7.48 -0.44
N HIS A 121 -2.38 -7.90 0.60
CA HIS A 121 -1.77 -8.31 1.89
C HIS A 121 -1.00 -9.62 1.67
N VAL A 122 0.29 -9.51 1.46
CA VAL A 122 1.13 -10.59 0.95
C VAL A 122 1.23 -11.78 1.90
N PRO A 123 1.48 -11.59 3.23
CA PRO A 123 1.60 -12.73 4.16
C PRO A 123 0.34 -13.57 4.27
N ALA A 124 -0.84 -12.94 4.21
CA ALA A 124 -2.12 -13.64 4.35
C ALA A 124 -2.75 -14.05 3.01
N ASP A 125 -2.14 -13.68 1.88
CA ASP A 125 -2.68 -13.82 0.51
C ASP A 125 -4.11 -13.29 0.38
N ILE A 126 -4.39 -12.14 1.03
CA ILE A 126 -5.67 -11.46 0.94
C ILE A 126 -5.55 -10.33 -0.08
N ARG A 127 -6.47 -10.31 -1.05
CA ARG A 127 -6.49 -9.31 -2.13
C ARG A 127 -7.72 -8.44 -2.01
N TYR A 128 -7.48 -7.16 -1.83
CA TYR A 128 -8.50 -6.12 -1.87
C TYR A 128 -8.45 -5.44 -3.23
N HIS A 129 -9.61 -5.09 -3.77
CA HIS A 129 -9.68 -4.24 -4.94
C HIS A 129 -10.94 -3.38 -4.93
N ALA A 130 -10.84 -2.25 -5.61
CA ALA A 130 -11.96 -1.37 -5.84
C ALA A 130 -11.95 -0.87 -7.29
N VAL A 131 -13.14 -0.63 -7.82
CA VAL A 131 -13.36 -0.02 -9.13
C VAL A 131 -14.33 1.12 -8.97
N ARG A 132 -13.97 2.28 -9.52
CA ARG A 132 -14.76 3.50 -9.42
C ARG A 132 -16.20 3.28 -9.87
N GLY A 133 -17.15 3.68 -9.02
CA GLY A 133 -18.59 3.58 -9.26
C GLY A 133 -19.20 2.19 -9.10
N THR A 134 -18.37 1.16 -8.80
CA THR A 134 -18.89 -0.22 -8.65
C THR A 134 -18.80 -0.76 -7.23
N GLY A 135 -17.76 -0.39 -6.47
CA GLY A 135 -17.57 -0.79 -5.07
C GLY A 135 -16.19 -1.36 -4.79
N ALA A 136 -16.05 -2.07 -3.66
CA ALA A 136 -14.82 -2.70 -3.21
C ALA A 136 -15.06 -4.16 -2.83
N TRP A 137 -14.02 -4.98 -2.94
CA TRP A 137 -14.06 -6.42 -2.67
C TRP A 137 -12.80 -6.91 -1.97
N GLN A 138 -12.97 -7.96 -1.16
CA GLN A 138 -11.91 -8.77 -0.58
C GLN A 138 -12.07 -10.21 -1.07
N ASN A 139 -11.10 -10.75 -1.80
CA ASN A 139 -11.13 -12.12 -2.33
C ASN A 139 -12.49 -12.48 -3.00
N GLY A 140 -13.04 -11.54 -3.78
CA GLY A 140 -14.33 -11.71 -4.47
C GLY A 140 -15.58 -11.45 -3.62
N THR A 141 -15.45 -11.26 -2.31
CA THR A 141 -16.55 -10.88 -1.43
C THR A 141 -16.67 -9.35 -1.39
N ARG A 142 -17.87 -8.83 -1.65
CA ARG A 142 -18.11 -7.39 -1.63
C ARG A 142 -17.95 -6.83 -0.21
N LEU A 143 -17.24 -5.72 -0.09
CA LEU A 143 -17.02 -5.01 1.16
C LEU A 143 -18.13 -3.94 1.37
N ALA A 144 -18.40 -3.69 2.64
CA ALA A 144 -19.20 -2.56 3.11
C ALA A 144 -18.55 -2.00 4.37
N VAL A 145 -18.74 -0.71 4.62
CA VAL A 145 -18.32 -0.09 5.88
C VAL A 145 -19.09 -0.71 7.04
N SER A 146 -18.47 -0.72 8.23
CA SER A 146 -19.13 -1.22 9.44
C SER A 146 -20.30 -0.32 9.84
N ALA A 147 -21.25 -0.87 10.59
CA ALA A 147 -22.38 -0.11 11.16
C ALA A 147 -22.01 0.55 12.51
N ILE A 148 -20.73 0.59 12.88
CA ILE A 148 -20.27 1.19 14.13
C ILE A 148 -20.39 2.71 14.03
N ALA A 149 -21.29 3.30 14.81
CA ALA A 149 -21.51 4.74 14.87
C ALA A 149 -20.88 5.39 16.12
N GLU A 150 -20.68 4.59 17.17
CA GLU A 150 -20.16 5.09 18.44
C GLU A 150 -18.63 4.98 18.50
N PRO A 151 -17.89 6.08 18.72
CA PRO A 151 -16.44 6.07 18.79
C PRO A 151 -15.88 5.05 19.79
N ARG A 152 -16.55 4.85 20.91
CA ARG A 152 -16.15 3.89 21.95
C ARG A 152 -16.19 2.42 21.51
N GLN A 153 -16.82 2.13 20.39
CA GLN A 153 -16.86 0.81 19.78
C GLN A 153 -15.91 0.69 18.58
N ALA A 154 -15.38 1.83 18.11
CA ALA A 154 -14.53 1.88 16.94
C ALA A 154 -13.11 1.36 17.24
N LEU A 155 -12.57 0.54 16.34
CA LEU A 155 -11.17 0.21 16.28
C LEU A 155 -10.49 1.18 15.31
N ILE A 156 -9.44 1.86 15.76
CA ILE A 156 -8.78 2.92 15.02
C ILE A 156 -7.37 2.48 14.61
N GLY A 157 -7.06 2.56 13.31
CA GLY A 157 -5.71 2.43 12.76
C GLY A 157 -4.93 3.74 12.98
N THR A 158 -3.60 3.64 13.21
CA THR A 158 -2.73 4.81 13.35
C THR A 158 -1.31 4.51 12.90
N GLY A 159 -0.55 5.57 12.55
CA GLY A 159 0.90 5.54 12.34
C GLY A 159 1.64 6.23 13.47
N PHE A 160 2.98 6.08 13.54
CA PHE A 160 3.85 6.85 14.44
C PHE A 160 4.71 7.83 13.64
N PRO A 161 4.96 9.06 14.16
CA PRO A 161 5.73 10.06 13.45
C PRO A 161 7.25 9.84 13.58
N TYR A 162 7.75 8.70 13.10
CA TYR A 162 9.18 8.37 13.22
C TYR A 162 10.11 9.34 12.51
N ALA A 163 9.69 9.81 11.33
CA ALA A 163 10.46 10.80 10.57
C ALA A 163 10.37 12.23 11.18
N GLU A 164 9.27 12.52 11.89
CA GLU A 164 8.93 13.86 12.39
C GLU A 164 8.91 13.91 13.93
N ILE A 165 10.01 13.52 14.55
CA ILE A 165 10.14 13.48 16.04
C ILE A 165 9.83 14.83 16.72
N GLY A 166 10.03 15.96 16.04
CA GLY A 166 9.66 17.27 16.55
C GLY A 166 8.15 17.40 16.86
N GLN A 167 7.31 16.60 16.26
CA GLN A 167 5.86 16.59 16.48
C GLN A 167 5.41 15.55 17.53
N LEU A 168 6.33 14.83 18.16
CA LEU A 168 6.01 13.74 19.08
C LEU A 168 5.10 14.17 20.23
N ALA A 169 5.31 15.36 20.81
CA ALA A 169 4.48 15.87 21.90
C ALA A 169 3.03 16.17 21.46
N LEU A 170 2.83 16.64 20.23
CA LEU A 170 1.49 16.82 19.67
C LEU A 170 0.83 15.48 19.44
N TYR A 171 1.56 14.54 18.81
CA TYR A 171 1.08 13.18 18.57
C TYR A 171 0.66 12.48 19.87
N GLN A 172 1.47 12.57 20.93
CA GLN A 172 1.14 11.96 22.23
C GLN A 172 -0.18 12.49 22.82
N ARG A 173 -0.45 13.81 22.70
CA ARG A 173 -1.72 14.38 23.16
C ARG A 173 -2.91 13.88 22.34
N GLN A 174 -2.77 13.82 21.02
CA GLN A 174 -3.81 13.27 20.12
C GLN A 174 -4.06 11.81 20.41
N PHE A 175 -2.99 11.01 20.54
CA PHE A 175 -3.03 9.59 20.85
C PHE A 175 -3.78 9.32 22.17
N ALA A 176 -3.45 10.08 23.22
CA ALA A 176 -4.13 9.96 24.52
C ALA A 176 -5.63 10.28 24.44
N ALA A 177 -5.99 11.32 23.68
CA ALA A 177 -7.40 11.70 23.48
C ALA A 177 -8.18 10.60 22.71
N VAL A 178 -7.57 10.01 21.66
CA VAL A 178 -8.20 8.96 20.87
C VAL A 178 -8.35 7.67 21.69
N ILE A 179 -7.34 7.27 22.46
CA ILE A 179 -7.43 6.12 23.38
C ILE A 179 -8.60 6.27 24.35
N ALA A 180 -8.74 7.45 24.95
CA ALA A 180 -9.80 7.68 25.92
C ALA A 180 -11.23 7.61 25.32
N GLY A 181 -11.36 7.84 24.01
CA GLY A 181 -12.65 7.92 23.31
C GLY A 181 -12.97 6.74 22.40
N SER A 182 -12.05 5.80 22.16
CA SER A 182 -12.24 4.70 21.21
C SER A 182 -12.34 3.33 21.86
N GLY A 183 -12.76 2.33 21.09
CA GLY A 183 -12.79 0.93 21.49
C GLY A 183 -11.40 0.26 21.47
N GLY A 184 -10.42 0.89 20.84
CA GLY A 184 -9.03 0.43 20.80
C GLY A 184 -8.26 1.00 19.64
N LEU A 185 -6.94 0.89 19.72
CA LEU A 185 -6.01 1.34 18.68
C LEU A 185 -5.23 0.16 18.11
N ARG A 186 -4.88 0.26 16.85
CA ARG A 186 -3.93 -0.64 16.17
C ARG A 186 -2.91 0.18 15.42
N ARG A 187 -1.67 -0.31 15.40
CA ARG A 187 -0.57 0.24 14.60
C ARG A 187 0.14 -0.92 13.91
N PRO A 188 -0.46 -1.53 12.88
CA PRO A 188 0.14 -2.67 12.18
C PRO A 188 1.38 -2.30 11.38
N GLY A 189 1.50 -1.06 10.91
CA GLY A 189 2.70 -0.55 10.25
C GLY A 189 2.72 -0.71 8.73
N SER A 190 1.55 -0.88 8.13
CA SER A 190 1.29 -0.86 6.70
C SER A 190 0.08 0.05 6.48
N ALA A 191 0.29 1.21 5.89
CA ALA A 191 -0.76 2.21 5.71
C ALA A 191 -1.87 1.72 4.78
N ALA A 192 -1.52 0.97 3.75
CA ALA A 192 -2.48 0.38 2.82
C ALA A 192 -3.39 -0.67 3.48
N LEU A 193 -2.94 -1.31 4.57
CA LEU A 193 -3.74 -2.26 5.35
C LEU A 193 -4.51 -1.61 6.49
N ASP A 194 -4.11 -0.42 6.92
CA ASP A 194 -4.80 0.34 7.97
C ASP A 194 -6.06 1.04 7.45
N LEU A 195 -6.10 1.35 6.14
CA LEU A 195 -7.18 2.05 5.43
C LEU A 195 -8.20 1.09 4.84
#